data_a2c1f8c1c6f29a77fa6dc19839d50bf0
#
_entry.id   a2c1f8c1c6f29a77fa6dc19839d50bf0
#
_cell.length_a   1.000
_cell.length_b   1.000
_cell.length_c   1.000
_cell.angle_alpha   90.00
_cell.angle_beta   90.00
_cell.angle_gamma   90.00
#
_symmetry.space_group_name_H-M   'P 1'
#
loop_
_entity.id
_entity.type
_entity.pdbx_description
1 polymer ?
#
loop_
_entity_poly.entity_id
_entity_poly.type
_entity_poly.pdbx_seq_one_letter_code
_entity_poly.pdbx_strand_id
1 'polypeptide(L)'
;NIHSSKSKAIGHILYQEGTVIKNNDTVYSTVAENIHLKPNETKEITISQTFIFPEYSWQKELEILNNINFDAVLKDRKNKKNKELIKLISNKKSGFSDEVYSVVLAKAILTLQNNWRIPAGEIKHEGLFPSYHYKWFQGFWSWDSWKHAVGLSHYNTALAKKQMKLMFEFQNEDGFVADCVFRDTIIEKHNYRDTKPPLSAWAVVKIFEKDKDIAFIENMYPKLKKYHEWWYLKRDHDKDGLCEYGSTDGSLVAAKWESGMDNAIRFDNSKILQNADEAYSLDQESVDLNAYLYAEKLYLSTLAKALQFPEEATRYEKEGEVLKGRIQSQFYDSVNGWFYDTNLEGDKFIKGEGSEGWTALWANAATQEQAEAVKNNMMNPEKFYTKVPFQTMSADHEKFNPLKGYWRGPNWLDQAYFGVKGIRNYGFNEEADKATIQILVGAKGVLGKGKSIRENYHPLTGEGLNAENFSWSAAHIIMLLMND
;
A
#
# COMPACT_ATOMS: atom_id res chain seq x y z
N ASN A 1 5.09 -23.50 -27.35
CA ASN A 1 3.96 -23.07 -26.51
C ASN A 1 4.12 -23.68 -25.11
N ILE A 2 3.95 -22.85 -24.09
CA ILE A 2 3.97 -23.29 -22.68
C ILE A 2 2.55 -23.11 -22.14
N HIS A 3 1.96 -24.15 -21.57
CA HIS A 3 0.62 -24.11 -21.02
C HIS A 3 0.63 -23.99 -19.51
N SER A 4 -0.17 -23.09 -18.96
CA SER A 4 -0.56 -23.13 -17.56
C SER A 4 -1.88 -23.90 -17.44
N SER A 5 -1.87 -25.02 -16.75
CA SER A 5 -3.06 -25.86 -16.59
C SER A 5 -4.18 -25.20 -15.78
N LYS A 6 -3.85 -24.27 -14.89
CA LYS A 6 -4.82 -23.56 -14.03
C LYS A 6 -5.40 -22.33 -14.71
N SER A 7 -4.56 -21.40 -15.18
CA SER A 7 -5.01 -20.15 -15.82
C SER A 7 -5.41 -20.31 -17.29
N LYS A 8 -5.18 -21.49 -17.89
CA LYS A 8 -5.34 -21.75 -19.34
C LYS A 8 -4.55 -20.76 -20.22
N ALA A 9 -3.59 -20.04 -19.67
CA ALA A 9 -2.72 -19.16 -20.42
C ALA A 9 -1.72 -19.96 -21.26
N ILE A 10 -1.43 -19.47 -22.46
CA ILE A 10 -0.49 -20.10 -23.39
C ILE A 10 0.71 -19.16 -23.57
N GLY A 11 1.90 -19.64 -23.24
CA GLY A 11 3.16 -18.95 -23.53
C GLY A 11 3.61 -19.24 -24.98
N HIS A 12 3.93 -18.19 -25.72
CA HIS A 12 4.50 -18.25 -27.05
C HIS A 12 5.90 -17.64 -27.03
N ILE A 13 6.85 -18.32 -27.66
CA ILE A 13 8.20 -17.83 -27.83
C ILE A 13 8.51 -17.85 -29.32
N LEU A 14 8.87 -16.69 -29.86
CA LEU A 14 9.23 -16.52 -31.27
C LEU A 14 10.71 -16.14 -31.37
N TYR A 15 11.38 -16.78 -32.31
CA TYR A 15 12.76 -16.50 -32.69
C TYR A 15 12.76 -15.97 -34.12
N GLN A 16 13.52 -14.93 -34.37
CA GLN A 16 13.70 -14.40 -35.73
C GLN A 16 14.49 -15.36 -36.65
N GLU A 17 15.48 -16.03 -36.05
CA GLU A 17 16.36 -16.98 -36.72
C GLU A 17 16.56 -18.21 -35.85
N GLY A 18 16.71 -19.38 -36.42
CA GLY A 18 17.03 -20.62 -35.76
C GLY A 18 15.96 -21.71 -35.80
N THR A 19 16.37 -22.92 -35.53
CA THR A 19 15.51 -24.09 -35.44
C THR A 19 15.18 -24.41 -33.98
N VAL A 20 13.89 -24.59 -33.68
CA VAL A 20 13.45 -25.05 -32.36
C VAL A 20 13.59 -26.56 -32.31
N ILE A 21 14.37 -27.04 -31.37
CA ILE A 21 14.51 -28.46 -31.07
C ILE A 21 13.80 -28.72 -29.74
N LYS A 22 12.73 -29.51 -29.77
CA LYS A 22 12.05 -29.96 -28.55
C LYS A 22 12.86 -31.11 -27.94
N ASN A 23 13.40 -30.92 -26.77
CA ASN A 23 14.18 -31.94 -26.06
C ASN A 23 13.30 -32.85 -25.18
N ASN A 24 12.34 -32.26 -24.48
CA ASN A 24 11.34 -32.97 -23.67
C ASN A 24 10.15 -32.02 -23.35
N ASP A 25 9.22 -32.47 -22.50
CA ASP A 25 8.02 -31.71 -22.17
C ASP A 25 8.28 -30.46 -21.31
N THR A 26 9.44 -30.39 -20.68
CA THR A 26 9.79 -29.29 -19.74
C THR A 26 10.96 -28.45 -20.22
N VAL A 27 11.77 -28.96 -21.15
CA VAL A 27 12.97 -28.27 -21.66
C VAL A 27 12.96 -28.26 -23.18
N TYR A 28 13.21 -27.12 -23.77
CA TYR A 28 13.46 -26.96 -25.20
C TYR A 28 14.74 -26.16 -25.41
N SER A 29 15.38 -26.38 -26.53
CA SER A 29 16.52 -25.59 -26.98
C SER A 29 16.28 -25.09 -28.39
N THR A 30 16.86 -23.95 -28.69
CA THR A 30 16.93 -23.41 -30.06
C THR A 30 18.39 -23.33 -30.46
N VAL A 31 18.68 -23.66 -31.69
CA VAL A 31 20.01 -23.53 -32.29
C VAL A 31 19.90 -22.53 -33.44
N ALA A 32 20.64 -21.44 -33.33
CA ALA A 32 20.86 -20.54 -34.44
C ALA A 32 21.95 -21.13 -35.37
N GLU A 33 21.97 -20.69 -36.63
CA GLU A 33 23.07 -21.02 -37.50
C GLU A 33 24.41 -20.54 -36.95
N ASN A 34 25.55 -21.15 -37.37
CA ASN A 34 26.85 -20.73 -36.93
C ASN A 34 27.13 -19.27 -37.30
N ILE A 35 27.34 -18.45 -36.30
CA ILE A 35 27.58 -17.02 -36.43
C ILE A 35 29.10 -16.80 -36.37
N HIS A 36 29.68 -16.33 -37.47
CA HIS A 36 31.09 -15.88 -37.49
C HIS A 36 31.11 -14.37 -37.25
N LEU A 37 31.68 -13.94 -36.10
CA LEU A 37 31.88 -12.52 -35.79
C LEU A 37 33.34 -12.15 -36.09
N LYS A 38 33.53 -11.06 -36.83
CA LYS A 38 34.84 -10.41 -36.98
C LYS A 38 35.21 -9.65 -35.70
N PRO A 39 36.48 -9.31 -35.50
CA PRO A 39 36.85 -8.44 -34.38
C PRO A 39 36.06 -7.15 -34.36
N ASN A 40 35.45 -6.82 -33.18
CA ASN A 40 34.53 -5.68 -32.96
C ASN A 40 33.21 -5.73 -33.71
N GLU A 41 32.83 -6.85 -34.30
CA GLU A 41 31.51 -7.04 -34.89
C GLU A 41 30.48 -7.47 -33.80
N THR A 42 29.25 -6.93 -33.87
CA THR A 42 28.15 -7.29 -33.00
C THR A 42 27.00 -7.80 -33.85
N LYS A 43 26.38 -8.91 -33.50
CA LYS A 43 25.12 -9.37 -34.06
C LYS A 43 24.07 -9.36 -32.98
N GLU A 44 22.94 -8.74 -33.24
CA GLU A 44 21.77 -8.71 -32.37
C GLU A 44 20.76 -9.77 -32.81
N ILE A 45 20.18 -10.47 -31.83
CA ILE A 45 19.13 -11.46 -32.04
C ILE A 45 17.94 -11.04 -31.19
N THR A 46 16.78 -10.90 -31.82
CA THR A 46 15.52 -10.58 -31.15
C THR A 46 14.72 -11.84 -30.85
N ILE A 47 14.33 -12.01 -29.59
CA ILE A 47 13.44 -13.07 -29.13
C ILE A 47 12.22 -12.42 -28.53
N SER A 48 11.02 -12.84 -28.98
CA SER A 48 9.75 -12.37 -28.41
C SER A 48 9.15 -13.46 -27.55
N GLN A 49 8.75 -13.09 -26.33
CA GLN A 49 8.04 -13.97 -25.40
C GLN A 49 6.75 -13.31 -24.96
N THR A 50 5.63 -13.99 -25.10
CA THR A 50 4.32 -13.49 -24.68
C THR A 50 3.51 -14.61 -24.01
N PHE A 51 2.60 -14.22 -23.10
CA PHE A 51 1.62 -15.09 -22.46
C PHE A 51 0.23 -14.61 -22.81
N ILE A 52 -0.55 -15.46 -23.44
CA ILE A 52 -1.90 -15.17 -23.91
C ILE A 52 -2.89 -15.85 -22.95
N PHE A 53 -3.67 -15.07 -22.22
CA PHE A 53 -4.80 -15.54 -21.45
C PHE A 53 -6.00 -15.80 -22.38
N PRO A 54 -6.99 -16.63 -21.97
CA PRO A 54 -8.11 -17.03 -22.83
C PRO A 54 -8.91 -15.88 -23.47
N GLU A 55 -8.96 -14.73 -22.81
CA GLU A 55 -9.65 -13.52 -23.29
C GLU A 55 -8.88 -12.75 -24.36
N TYR A 56 -7.61 -13.09 -24.62
CA TYR A 56 -6.77 -12.44 -25.63
C TYR A 56 -6.52 -13.35 -26.83
N SER A 57 -6.32 -12.75 -27.99
CA SER A 57 -6.09 -13.45 -29.25
C SER A 57 -4.60 -13.53 -29.59
N TRP A 58 -4.09 -14.76 -29.72
CA TRP A 58 -2.74 -14.97 -30.23
C TRP A 58 -2.53 -14.40 -31.64
N GLN A 59 -3.55 -14.50 -32.52
CA GLN A 59 -3.46 -14.01 -33.90
C GLN A 59 -3.22 -12.50 -33.94
N LYS A 60 -3.95 -11.74 -33.09
CA LYS A 60 -3.75 -10.29 -32.97
C LYS A 60 -2.37 -9.95 -32.41
N GLU A 61 -1.90 -10.69 -31.42
CA GLU A 61 -0.57 -10.50 -30.85
C GLU A 61 0.52 -10.78 -31.87
N LEU A 62 0.37 -11.85 -32.66
CA LEU A 62 1.31 -12.22 -33.73
C LEU A 62 1.42 -11.13 -34.81
N GLU A 63 0.30 -10.51 -35.18
CA GLU A 63 0.28 -9.36 -36.11
C GLU A 63 1.08 -8.18 -35.55
N ILE A 64 0.95 -7.87 -34.25
CA ILE A 64 1.72 -6.83 -33.59
C ILE A 64 3.21 -7.20 -33.63
N LEU A 65 3.56 -8.42 -33.23
CA LEU A 65 4.96 -8.88 -33.16
C LEU A 65 5.64 -8.89 -34.53
N ASN A 66 4.93 -9.24 -35.60
CA ASN A 66 5.48 -9.25 -36.94
C ASN A 66 5.75 -7.84 -37.49
N ASN A 67 5.06 -6.82 -36.98
CA ASN A 67 5.18 -5.43 -37.42
C ASN A 67 5.95 -4.54 -36.42
N ILE A 68 6.43 -5.11 -35.31
CA ILE A 68 7.10 -4.33 -34.27
C ILE A 68 8.49 -3.86 -34.69
N ASN A 69 8.74 -2.58 -34.54
CA ASN A 69 10.10 -2.04 -34.63
C ASN A 69 10.69 -2.03 -33.21
N PHE A 70 11.56 -3.00 -32.91
CA PHE A 70 12.15 -3.18 -31.58
C PHE A 70 12.88 -1.93 -31.08
N ASP A 71 13.70 -1.30 -31.93
CA ASP A 71 14.48 -0.11 -31.55
C ASP A 71 13.57 1.08 -31.21
N ALA A 72 12.51 1.28 -32.00
CA ALA A 72 11.54 2.33 -31.75
C ALA A 72 10.82 2.11 -30.40
N VAL A 73 10.37 0.89 -30.12
CA VAL A 73 9.70 0.52 -28.88
C VAL A 73 10.66 0.66 -27.70
N LEU A 74 11.89 0.18 -27.81
CA LEU A 74 12.92 0.31 -26.77
C LEU A 74 13.23 1.77 -26.47
N LYS A 75 13.38 2.60 -27.50
CA LYS A 75 13.64 4.05 -27.37
C LYS A 75 12.46 4.75 -26.69
N ASP A 76 11.22 4.46 -27.08
CA ASP A 76 10.03 5.05 -26.44
C ASP A 76 9.93 4.65 -24.98
N ARG A 77 10.09 3.37 -24.67
CA ARG A 77 10.05 2.85 -23.32
C ARG A 77 11.14 3.45 -22.43
N LYS A 78 12.37 3.57 -22.94
CA LYS A 78 13.49 4.22 -22.28
C LYS A 78 13.19 5.69 -21.96
N ASN A 79 12.65 6.42 -22.96
CA ASN A 79 12.28 7.83 -22.79
C ASN A 79 11.17 7.99 -21.73
N LYS A 80 10.13 7.15 -21.77
CA LYS A 80 9.05 7.17 -20.79
C LYS A 80 9.57 6.92 -19.37
N LYS A 81 10.39 5.88 -19.19
CA LYS A 81 10.96 5.52 -17.89
C LYS A 81 11.92 6.59 -17.35
N ASN A 82 12.73 7.17 -18.20
CA ASN A 82 13.60 8.29 -17.82
C ASN A 82 12.78 9.52 -17.39
N LYS A 83 11.68 9.86 -18.07
CA LYS A 83 10.80 10.96 -17.67
C LYS A 83 10.18 10.71 -16.29
N GLU A 84 9.69 9.49 -16.02
CA GLU A 84 9.15 9.10 -14.72
C GLU A 84 10.21 9.25 -13.61
N LEU A 85 11.42 8.74 -13.82
CA LEU A 85 12.52 8.85 -12.86
C LEU A 85 12.97 10.31 -12.64
N ILE A 86 13.15 11.08 -13.72
CA ILE A 86 13.52 12.50 -13.64
C ILE A 86 12.47 13.28 -12.84
N LYS A 87 11.19 13.01 -13.05
CA LYS A 87 10.10 13.66 -12.30
C LYS A 87 10.25 13.42 -10.79
N LEU A 88 10.56 12.21 -10.35
CA LEU A 88 10.82 11.92 -8.92
C LEU A 88 12.08 12.63 -8.43
N ILE A 89 13.19 12.50 -9.14
CA ILE A 89 14.46 13.10 -8.73
C ILE A 89 14.35 14.62 -8.58
N SER A 90 13.62 15.30 -9.49
CA SER A 90 13.44 16.75 -9.47
C SER A 90 12.54 17.25 -8.33
N ASN A 91 11.66 16.39 -7.81
CA ASN A 91 10.69 16.75 -6.77
C ASN A 91 11.06 16.21 -5.37
N LYS A 92 12.28 15.72 -5.20
CA LYS A 92 12.79 15.32 -3.87
C LYS A 92 12.79 16.49 -2.89
N LYS A 93 12.56 16.22 -1.62
CA LYS A 93 12.80 17.17 -0.53
C LYS A 93 14.26 17.65 -0.58
N SER A 94 14.52 18.91 -0.30
CA SER A 94 15.85 19.52 -0.36
C SER A 94 16.88 18.83 0.54
N GLY A 95 16.47 18.35 1.71
CA GLY A 95 17.32 17.58 2.63
C GLY A 95 17.80 16.22 2.10
N PHE A 96 17.29 15.75 0.94
CA PHE A 96 17.64 14.47 0.31
C PHE A 96 18.26 14.67 -1.08
N SER A 97 19.10 15.70 -1.25
CA SER A 97 19.72 16.05 -2.53
C SER A 97 20.78 15.03 -3.01
N ASP A 98 21.42 14.31 -2.11
CA ASP A 98 22.50 13.36 -2.43
C ASP A 98 22.06 12.30 -3.48
N GLU A 99 23.03 11.91 -4.32
CA GLU A 99 22.82 10.97 -5.42
C GLU A 99 22.31 9.60 -4.94
N VAL A 100 22.67 9.17 -3.74
CA VAL A 100 22.23 7.90 -3.16
C VAL A 100 20.68 7.80 -3.11
N TYR A 101 20.00 8.89 -2.80
CA TYR A 101 18.54 8.92 -2.78
C TYR A 101 17.93 8.84 -4.19
N SER A 102 18.61 9.34 -5.22
CA SER A 102 18.17 9.15 -6.61
C SER A 102 18.27 7.68 -7.03
N VAL A 103 19.32 6.98 -6.59
CA VAL A 103 19.47 5.54 -6.81
C VAL A 103 18.39 4.74 -6.10
N VAL A 104 18.04 5.14 -4.86
CA VAL A 104 16.93 4.51 -4.10
C VAL A 104 15.59 4.70 -4.80
N LEU A 105 15.30 5.89 -5.31
CA LEU A 105 14.07 6.15 -6.08
C LEU A 105 14.02 5.32 -7.35
N ALA A 106 15.14 5.16 -8.06
CA ALA A 106 15.21 4.27 -9.23
C ALA A 106 14.90 2.81 -8.85
N LYS A 107 15.45 2.33 -7.74
CA LYS A 107 15.15 0.99 -7.20
C LYS A 107 13.67 0.86 -6.83
N ALA A 108 13.08 1.85 -6.18
CA ALA A 108 11.68 1.84 -5.79
C ALA A 108 10.75 1.76 -7.02
N ILE A 109 11.00 2.58 -8.07
CA ILE A 109 10.27 2.49 -9.34
C ILE A 109 10.41 1.09 -9.96
N LEU A 110 11.61 0.52 -10.01
CA LEU A 110 11.82 -0.83 -10.57
C LEU A 110 11.06 -1.90 -9.78
N THR A 111 11.01 -1.78 -8.45
CA THR A 111 10.22 -2.68 -7.59
C THR A 111 8.74 -2.60 -7.94
N LEU A 112 8.18 -1.38 -8.05
CA LEU A 112 6.77 -1.19 -8.43
C LEU A 112 6.50 -1.74 -9.84
N GLN A 113 7.37 -1.48 -10.82
CA GLN A 113 7.20 -1.96 -12.19
C GLN A 113 7.19 -3.48 -12.30
N ASN A 114 8.03 -4.16 -11.54
CA ASN A 114 8.08 -5.62 -11.53
C ASN A 114 6.81 -6.26 -10.98
N ASN A 115 6.14 -5.58 -10.07
CA ASN A 115 4.87 -6.02 -9.48
C ASN A 115 3.64 -5.58 -10.28
N TRP A 116 3.82 -4.81 -11.36
CA TRP A 116 2.73 -4.36 -12.22
C TRP A 116 2.11 -5.50 -13.01
N ARG A 117 0.78 -5.55 -13.05
CA ARG A 117 0.00 -6.57 -13.76
C ARG A 117 -1.00 -5.93 -14.68
N ILE A 118 -1.08 -6.46 -15.90
CA ILE A 118 -2.12 -6.12 -16.88
C ILE A 118 -3.45 -6.77 -16.47
N PRO A 119 -4.58 -6.26 -17.00
CA PRO A 119 -5.88 -6.90 -16.83
C PRO A 119 -5.86 -8.35 -17.32
N ALA A 120 -6.47 -9.24 -16.55
CA ALA A 120 -6.69 -10.64 -16.93
C ALA A 120 -7.73 -11.29 -15.99
N GLY A 121 -8.51 -12.23 -16.51
CA GLY A 121 -9.56 -12.91 -15.74
C GLY A 121 -10.59 -11.92 -15.20
N GLU A 122 -10.83 -11.98 -13.90
CA GLU A 122 -11.80 -11.11 -13.22
C GLU A 122 -11.37 -9.63 -13.13
N ILE A 123 -10.07 -9.35 -13.28
CA ILE A 123 -9.52 -8.01 -13.12
C ILE A 123 -9.56 -7.25 -14.46
N LYS A 124 -10.28 -6.13 -14.52
CA LYS A 124 -10.47 -5.30 -15.70
C LYS A 124 -9.50 -4.12 -15.81
N HIS A 125 -8.83 -3.76 -14.73
CA HIS A 125 -7.83 -2.68 -14.70
C HIS A 125 -6.45 -3.20 -14.35
N GLU A 126 -5.44 -2.45 -14.77
CA GLU A 126 -4.04 -2.69 -14.38
C GLU A 126 -3.83 -2.34 -12.90
N GLY A 127 -2.90 -3.04 -12.24
CA GLY A 127 -2.55 -2.75 -10.85
C GLY A 127 -1.28 -3.43 -10.38
N LEU A 128 -0.94 -3.20 -9.12
CA LEU A 128 0.23 -3.72 -8.44
C LEU A 128 -0.15 -4.86 -7.48
N PHE A 129 0.59 -5.95 -7.56
CA PHE A 129 0.66 -6.94 -6.48
C PHE A 129 1.57 -6.43 -5.37
N PRO A 130 1.44 -6.96 -4.12
CA PRO A 130 2.42 -6.69 -3.07
C PRO A 130 3.81 -7.20 -3.43
N SER A 131 3.95 -8.46 -3.92
CA SER A 131 5.22 -9.00 -4.40
C SER A 131 5.02 -10.22 -5.32
N TYR A 132 5.70 -10.23 -6.46
CA TYR A 132 5.72 -11.40 -7.35
C TYR A 132 6.64 -12.52 -6.85
N HIS A 133 7.49 -12.25 -5.89
CA HIS A 133 8.40 -13.25 -5.28
C HIS A 133 7.75 -14.16 -4.26
N TYR A 134 6.55 -13.83 -3.81
CA TYR A 134 5.90 -14.59 -2.76
C TYR A 134 4.57 -15.14 -3.25
N LYS A 135 4.41 -16.44 -3.22
CA LYS A 135 3.24 -17.14 -3.81
C LYS A 135 1.89 -16.71 -3.24
N TRP A 136 1.86 -16.19 -2.02
CA TRP A 136 0.63 -15.74 -1.36
C TRP A 136 0.24 -14.31 -1.74
N PHE A 137 1.13 -13.53 -2.38
CA PHE A 137 0.89 -12.13 -2.75
C PHE A 137 0.52 -11.97 -4.23
N GLN A 138 -0.36 -12.85 -4.73
CA GLN A 138 -0.86 -12.79 -6.11
C GLN A 138 -2.23 -12.11 -6.24
N GLY A 139 -2.70 -11.48 -5.19
CA GLY A 139 -3.92 -10.69 -5.13
C GLY A 139 -3.65 -9.18 -5.06
N PHE A 140 -4.71 -8.41 -5.08
CA PHE A 140 -4.70 -6.96 -4.89
C PHE A 140 -5.45 -6.65 -3.60
N TRP A 141 -4.71 -6.29 -2.57
CA TRP A 141 -5.28 -5.85 -1.29
C TRP A 141 -5.72 -4.40 -1.36
N SER A 142 -6.84 -4.07 -0.71
CA SER A 142 -7.42 -2.73 -0.81
C SER A 142 -6.51 -1.66 -0.20
N TRP A 143 -6.06 -1.78 1.06
CA TRP A 143 -5.22 -0.73 1.64
C TRP A 143 -3.82 -0.64 1.02
N ASP A 144 -3.25 -1.76 0.53
CA ASP A 144 -2.05 -1.74 -0.32
C ASP A 144 -2.28 -0.89 -1.57
N SER A 145 -3.44 -1.08 -2.20
CA SER A 145 -3.81 -0.37 -3.42
C SER A 145 -3.92 1.14 -3.19
N TRP A 146 -4.47 1.58 -2.05
CA TRP A 146 -4.51 2.99 -1.68
C TRP A 146 -3.09 3.56 -1.54
N LYS A 147 -2.22 2.88 -0.81
CA LYS A 147 -0.82 3.25 -0.59
C LYS A 147 0.00 3.22 -1.89
N HIS A 148 -0.19 2.19 -2.72
CA HIS A 148 0.42 2.12 -4.05
C HIS A 148 0.01 3.30 -4.92
N ALA A 149 -1.27 3.67 -4.93
CA ALA A 149 -1.78 4.77 -5.72
C ALA A 149 -1.16 6.11 -5.32
N VAL A 150 -0.95 6.36 -4.01
CA VAL A 150 -0.25 7.56 -3.54
C VAL A 150 1.20 7.56 -4.01
N GLY A 151 1.94 6.47 -3.85
CA GLY A 151 3.32 6.37 -4.33
C GLY A 151 3.43 6.58 -5.85
N LEU A 152 2.52 5.98 -6.63
CA LEU A 152 2.43 6.14 -8.09
C LEU A 152 2.12 7.57 -8.50
N SER A 153 1.27 8.29 -7.76
CA SER A 153 0.83 9.65 -8.10
C SER A 153 1.99 10.64 -8.24
N HIS A 154 3.08 10.41 -7.54
CA HIS A 154 4.26 11.28 -7.62
C HIS A 154 4.93 11.27 -9.00
N TYR A 155 4.75 10.21 -9.80
CA TYR A 155 5.38 10.13 -11.12
C TYR A 155 4.45 9.71 -12.25
N ASN A 156 3.36 8.99 -11.97
CA ASN A 156 2.44 8.48 -12.99
C ASN A 156 0.99 8.40 -12.47
N THR A 157 0.26 9.52 -12.55
CA THR A 157 -1.13 9.61 -12.08
C THR A 157 -2.08 8.70 -12.85
N ALA A 158 -1.79 8.40 -14.12
CA ALA A 158 -2.62 7.48 -14.92
C ALA A 158 -2.60 6.06 -14.34
N LEU A 159 -1.43 5.56 -13.90
CA LEU A 159 -1.34 4.26 -13.23
C LEU A 159 -1.98 4.29 -11.85
N ALA A 160 -1.81 5.39 -11.11
CA ALA A 160 -2.46 5.59 -9.81
C ALA A 160 -4.00 5.50 -9.91
N LYS A 161 -4.60 6.14 -10.90
CA LYS A 161 -6.05 6.07 -11.17
C LYS A 161 -6.51 4.65 -11.53
N LYS A 162 -5.72 3.90 -12.30
CA LYS A 162 -6.04 2.50 -12.62
C LYS A 162 -6.03 1.61 -11.37
N GLN A 163 -5.05 1.81 -10.47
CA GLN A 163 -4.99 1.11 -9.19
C GLN A 163 -6.23 1.34 -8.33
N MET A 164 -6.73 2.60 -8.26
CA MET A 164 -7.95 2.93 -7.55
C MET A 164 -9.17 2.26 -8.20
N LYS A 165 -9.32 2.38 -9.51
CA LYS A 165 -10.43 1.80 -10.27
C LYS A 165 -10.50 0.28 -10.10
N LEU A 166 -9.36 -0.42 -10.08
CA LEU A 166 -9.29 -1.86 -9.91
C LEU A 166 -10.04 -2.31 -8.65
N MET A 167 -9.75 -1.70 -7.51
CA MET A 167 -10.39 -2.11 -6.25
C MET A 167 -11.87 -1.74 -6.18
N PHE A 168 -12.24 -0.55 -6.68
CA PHE A 168 -13.63 -0.08 -6.67
C PHE A 168 -14.54 -0.77 -7.70
N GLU A 169 -14.01 -1.64 -8.57
CA GLU A 169 -14.83 -2.58 -9.35
C GLU A 169 -15.44 -3.70 -8.49
N PHE A 170 -14.85 -3.93 -7.32
CA PHE A 170 -15.30 -4.93 -6.34
C PHE A 170 -16.00 -4.30 -5.14
N GLN A 171 -16.48 -3.06 -5.29
CA GLN A 171 -17.39 -2.45 -4.33
C GLN A 171 -18.79 -3.01 -4.54
N ASN A 172 -19.43 -3.51 -3.46
CA ASN A 172 -20.81 -3.96 -3.52
C ASN A 172 -21.83 -2.80 -3.39
N GLU A 173 -23.12 -3.12 -3.41
CA GLU A 173 -24.20 -2.12 -3.44
C GLU A 173 -24.29 -1.30 -2.15
N ASP A 174 -23.97 -1.85 -0.99
CA ASP A 174 -23.98 -1.15 0.30
C ASP A 174 -22.69 -0.36 0.58
N GLY A 175 -21.71 -0.45 -0.28
CA GLY A 175 -20.48 0.35 -0.21
C GLY A 175 -19.22 -0.40 0.24
N PHE A 176 -19.36 -1.62 0.70
CA PHE A 176 -18.22 -2.47 1.11
C PHE A 176 -17.23 -2.69 -0.05
N VAL A 177 -15.95 -2.61 0.25
CA VAL A 177 -14.87 -2.93 -0.68
C VAL A 177 -14.15 -4.18 -0.19
N ALA A 178 -13.99 -5.17 -1.05
CA ALA A 178 -13.31 -6.42 -0.72
C ALA A 178 -11.89 -6.17 -0.15
N ASP A 179 -11.49 -6.97 0.84
CA ASP A 179 -10.12 -6.98 1.36
C ASP A 179 -9.11 -7.24 0.24
N CYS A 180 -9.30 -8.34 -0.48
CA CYS A 180 -8.37 -8.77 -1.52
C CYS A 180 -9.12 -9.38 -2.71
N VAL A 181 -8.68 -9.03 -3.92
CA VAL A 181 -9.24 -9.57 -5.17
C VAL A 181 -8.16 -10.23 -6.02
N PHE A 182 -8.55 -11.25 -6.77
CA PHE A 182 -7.65 -12.12 -7.52
C PHE A 182 -8.00 -12.15 -9.01
N ARG A 183 -7.00 -12.30 -9.85
CA ARG A 183 -7.17 -12.43 -11.31
C ARG A 183 -7.81 -13.76 -11.71
N ASP A 184 -7.53 -14.81 -10.97
CA ASP A 184 -7.98 -16.18 -11.24
C ASP A 184 -8.69 -16.74 -10.01
N THR A 185 -10.01 -16.66 -10.02
CA THR A 185 -10.87 -17.16 -8.93
C THR A 185 -10.96 -18.67 -8.85
N ILE A 186 -10.43 -19.40 -9.84
CA ILE A 186 -10.23 -20.86 -9.76
C ILE A 186 -9.08 -21.20 -8.82
N ILE A 187 -8.05 -20.34 -8.77
CA ILE A 187 -6.89 -20.52 -7.89
C ILE A 187 -7.22 -20.03 -6.48
N GLU A 188 -7.77 -18.82 -6.36
CA GLU A 188 -8.12 -18.21 -5.09
C GLU A 188 -9.30 -17.23 -5.25
N LYS A 189 -10.32 -17.40 -4.38
CA LYS A 189 -11.52 -16.55 -4.42
C LYS A 189 -11.24 -15.19 -3.83
N HIS A 190 -12.00 -14.18 -4.29
CA HIS A 190 -11.99 -12.86 -3.66
C HIS A 190 -12.32 -12.96 -2.17
N ASN A 191 -11.63 -12.17 -1.34
CA ASN A 191 -11.92 -12.10 0.07
C ASN A 191 -12.93 -10.99 0.38
N TYR A 192 -14.14 -11.38 0.75
CA TYR A 192 -15.23 -10.50 1.21
C TYR A 192 -15.53 -10.68 2.70
N ARG A 193 -14.66 -11.38 3.45
CA ARG A 193 -14.85 -11.64 4.88
C ARG A 193 -14.58 -10.40 5.73
N ASP A 194 -13.76 -9.51 5.22
CA ASP A 194 -13.31 -8.26 5.81
C ASP A 194 -12.96 -7.26 4.70
N THR A 195 -12.77 -6.02 5.08
CA THR A 195 -12.18 -4.97 4.26
C THR A 195 -10.81 -4.58 4.83
N LYS A 196 -10.31 -3.40 4.50
CA LYS A 196 -9.07 -2.85 5.06
C LYS A 196 -9.25 -1.37 5.44
N PRO A 197 -8.35 -0.79 6.26
CA PRO A 197 -8.49 0.57 6.74
C PRO A 197 -8.83 1.59 5.64
N PRO A 198 -9.75 2.55 5.93
CA PRO A 198 -10.30 3.48 4.96
C PRO A 198 -9.30 4.60 4.62
N LEU A 199 -8.43 4.35 3.64
CA LEU A 199 -7.43 5.28 3.12
C LEU A 199 -7.69 5.69 1.67
N SER A 200 -8.88 5.36 1.15
CA SER A 200 -9.21 5.52 -0.26
C SER A 200 -9.40 6.98 -0.67
N ALA A 201 -10.06 7.80 0.15
CA ALA A 201 -10.23 9.23 -0.14
C ALA A 201 -8.89 9.98 -0.05
N TRP A 202 -8.01 9.62 0.90
CA TRP A 202 -6.64 10.10 0.92
C TRP A 202 -5.93 9.86 -0.42
N ALA A 203 -5.98 8.64 -0.93
CA ALA A 203 -5.34 8.29 -2.19
C ALA A 203 -5.91 9.09 -3.37
N VAL A 204 -7.23 9.23 -3.45
CA VAL A 204 -7.89 10.01 -4.52
C VAL A 204 -7.52 11.49 -4.44
N VAL A 205 -7.49 12.09 -3.24
CA VAL A 205 -7.05 13.49 -3.07
C VAL A 205 -5.60 13.66 -3.50
N LYS A 206 -4.70 12.75 -3.08
CA LYS A 206 -3.27 12.81 -3.48
C LYS A 206 -3.06 12.69 -4.99
N ILE A 207 -3.86 11.90 -5.69
CA ILE A 207 -3.85 11.84 -7.15
C ILE A 207 -4.37 13.15 -7.72
N PHE A 208 -5.50 13.66 -7.23
CA PHE A 208 -6.13 14.89 -7.69
C PHE A 208 -5.23 16.12 -7.49
N GLU A 209 -4.49 16.19 -6.39
CA GLU A 209 -3.51 17.25 -6.14
C GLU A 209 -2.44 17.35 -7.25
N LYS A 210 -2.10 16.23 -7.90
CA LYS A 210 -1.05 16.17 -8.92
C LYS A 210 -1.52 16.52 -10.34
N ASP A 211 -2.76 16.22 -10.72
CA ASP A 211 -3.21 16.40 -12.12
C ASP A 211 -4.54 17.18 -12.28
N LYS A 212 -5.24 17.45 -11.17
CA LYS A 212 -6.49 18.23 -11.14
C LYS A 212 -7.61 17.67 -12.04
N ASP A 213 -7.63 16.35 -12.26
CA ASP A 213 -8.63 15.68 -13.09
C ASP A 213 -9.98 15.62 -12.39
N ILE A 214 -10.87 16.56 -12.73
CA ILE A 214 -12.24 16.66 -12.19
C ILE A 214 -13.06 15.43 -12.57
N ALA A 215 -12.96 14.93 -13.82
CA ALA A 215 -13.75 13.78 -14.25
C ALA A 215 -13.41 12.51 -13.47
N PHE A 216 -12.14 12.36 -13.04
CA PHE A 216 -11.73 11.27 -12.17
C PHE A 216 -12.40 11.36 -10.80
N ILE A 217 -12.39 12.53 -10.17
CA ILE A 217 -13.00 12.69 -8.85
C ILE A 217 -14.53 12.65 -8.90
N GLU A 218 -15.17 13.12 -9.97
CA GLU A 218 -16.63 12.95 -10.20
C GLU A 218 -17.02 11.46 -10.22
N ASN A 219 -16.20 10.62 -10.85
CA ASN A 219 -16.43 9.16 -10.88
C ASN A 219 -16.17 8.48 -9.53
N MET A 220 -15.15 8.91 -8.78
CA MET A 220 -14.74 8.27 -7.53
C MET A 220 -15.56 8.71 -6.32
N TYR A 221 -15.96 9.97 -6.26
CA TYR A 221 -16.58 10.58 -5.08
C TYR A 221 -17.82 9.82 -4.55
N PRO A 222 -18.81 9.43 -5.39
CA PRO A 222 -19.97 8.67 -4.90
C PRO A 222 -19.58 7.30 -4.34
N LYS A 223 -18.55 6.68 -4.85
CA LYS A 223 -18.03 5.38 -4.37
C LYS A 223 -17.33 5.53 -3.02
N LEU A 224 -16.52 6.57 -2.88
CA LEU A 224 -15.83 6.90 -1.63
C LEU A 224 -16.84 7.20 -0.51
N LYS A 225 -17.90 7.98 -0.81
CA LYS A 225 -18.98 8.25 0.15
C LYS A 225 -19.62 6.96 0.65
N LYS A 226 -20.02 6.09 -0.26
CA LYS A 226 -20.62 4.79 0.10
C LYS A 226 -19.69 3.96 0.99
N TYR A 227 -18.39 3.90 0.67
CA TYR A 227 -17.44 3.15 1.47
C TYR A 227 -17.25 3.78 2.86
N HIS A 228 -17.21 5.10 2.95
CA HIS A 228 -17.14 5.82 4.22
C HIS A 228 -18.39 5.59 5.09
N GLU A 229 -19.59 5.69 4.49
CA GLU A 229 -20.88 5.49 5.17
C GLU A 229 -21.04 4.03 5.63
N TRP A 230 -20.47 3.06 4.87
CA TRP A 230 -20.51 1.65 5.21
C TRP A 230 -19.86 1.37 6.57
N TRP A 231 -18.77 2.04 6.93
CA TRP A 231 -18.10 1.86 8.23
C TRP A 231 -19.06 2.16 9.38
N TYR A 232 -19.73 3.30 9.37
CA TYR A 232 -20.69 3.68 10.42
C TYR A 232 -21.96 2.81 10.41
N LEU A 233 -22.36 2.28 9.26
CA LEU A 233 -23.51 1.40 9.16
C LEU A 233 -23.22 -0.01 9.69
N LYS A 234 -22.00 -0.51 9.53
CA LYS A 234 -21.67 -1.92 9.74
C LYS A 234 -20.62 -2.17 10.84
N ARG A 235 -19.92 -1.14 11.28
CA ARG A 235 -18.77 -1.20 12.19
C ARG A 235 -18.86 -0.24 13.38
N ASP A 236 -20.01 0.28 13.68
CA ASP A 236 -20.37 1.09 14.87
C ASP A 236 -21.40 0.26 15.66
N HIS A 237 -20.89 -0.57 16.60
CA HIS A 237 -21.67 -1.58 17.30
C HIS A 237 -22.72 -0.96 18.22
N ASP A 238 -22.33 -0.01 19.03
CA ASP A 238 -23.19 0.64 20.03
C ASP A 238 -23.80 1.97 19.55
N LYS A 239 -23.50 2.36 18.29
CA LYS A 239 -24.02 3.54 17.59
C LYS A 239 -23.67 4.86 18.26
N ASP A 240 -22.47 4.92 18.79
CA ASP A 240 -21.95 6.11 19.45
C ASP A 240 -21.13 7.02 18.51
N GLY A 241 -20.88 6.56 17.26
CA GLY A 241 -20.16 7.28 16.21
C GLY A 241 -18.64 7.02 16.20
N LEU A 242 -18.15 6.07 17.00
CA LEU A 242 -16.82 5.46 16.84
C LEU A 242 -16.98 4.08 16.21
N CYS A 243 -15.99 3.66 15.45
CA CYS A 243 -16.07 2.38 14.74
C CYS A 243 -15.02 1.40 15.28
N GLU A 244 -15.39 0.12 15.24
CA GLU A 244 -14.54 -1.01 15.55
C GLU A 244 -14.14 -1.75 14.26
N TYR A 245 -12.99 -2.43 14.24
CA TYR A 245 -12.70 -3.41 13.21
C TYR A 245 -13.59 -4.63 13.35
N GLY A 246 -13.88 -5.31 12.24
CA GLY A 246 -14.82 -6.40 12.27
C GLY A 246 -14.72 -7.36 11.09
N SER A 247 -15.77 -8.17 10.91
CA SER A 247 -15.87 -9.11 9.79
C SER A 247 -17.32 -9.23 9.29
N THR A 248 -17.50 -9.82 8.11
CA THR A 248 -18.82 -10.12 7.56
C THR A 248 -19.29 -11.53 7.95
N ASP A 249 -18.36 -12.42 8.30
CA ASP A 249 -18.63 -13.84 8.59
C ASP A 249 -18.60 -14.20 10.08
N GLY A 250 -18.42 -13.22 10.97
CA GLY A 250 -18.30 -13.45 12.41
C GLY A 250 -16.97 -14.06 12.85
N SER A 251 -15.99 -14.13 11.96
CA SER A 251 -14.66 -14.67 12.25
C SER A 251 -13.79 -13.62 12.94
N LEU A 252 -13.30 -13.96 14.15
CA LEU A 252 -12.35 -13.14 14.88
C LEU A 252 -11.03 -12.92 14.10
N VAL A 253 -10.63 -13.91 13.30
CA VAL A 253 -9.41 -13.79 12.48
C VAL A 253 -9.60 -12.75 11.38
N ALA A 254 -10.74 -12.79 10.67
CA ALA A 254 -11.04 -11.78 9.64
C ALA A 254 -11.20 -10.40 10.25
N ALA A 255 -11.84 -10.28 11.42
CA ALA A 255 -11.97 -9.00 12.12
C ALA A 255 -10.60 -8.38 12.49
N LYS A 256 -9.62 -9.17 12.87
CA LYS A 256 -8.25 -8.72 13.08
C LYS A 256 -7.55 -8.34 11.77
N TRP A 257 -7.78 -9.09 10.70
CA TRP A 257 -7.24 -8.80 9.36
C TRP A 257 -7.78 -7.48 8.79
N GLU A 258 -9.02 -7.10 9.14
CA GLU A 258 -9.60 -5.81 8.71
C GLU A 258 -8.75 -4.62 9.15
N SER A 259 -8.05 -4.71 10.29
CA SER A 259 -7.11 -3.68 10.73
C SER A 259 -5.84 -3.59 9.87
N GLY A 260 -5.54 -4.62 9.08
CA GLY A 260 -4.28 -4.80 8.39
C GLY A 260 -3.11 -5.20 9.29
N MET A 261 -3.25 -5.04 10.62
CA MET A 261 -2.24 -5.43 11.62
C MET A 261 -2.64 -6.75 12.29
N ASP A 262 -2.71 -7.81 11.49
CA ASP A 262 -3.36 -9.12 11.70
C ASP A 262 -3.18 -9.72 13.09
N ASN A 263 -2.03 -9.56 13.69
CA ASN A 263 -1.69 -10.12 15.00
C ASN A 263 -1.19 -9.09 16.01
N ALA A 264 -1.55 -7.81 15.83
CA ALA A 264 -1.20 -6.77 16.80
C ALA A 264 -1.68 -7.16 18.21
N ILE A 265 -0.87 -6.84 19.21
CA ILE A 265 -1.10 -7.30 20.59
C ILE A 265 -2.41 -6.79 21.19
N ARG A 266 -2.86 -5.62 20.76
CA ARG A 266 -4.12 -5.00 21.18
C ARG A 266 -5.34 -5.90 20.94
N PHE A 267 -5.25 -6.88 20.03
CA PHE A 267 -6.30 -7.82 19.71
C PHE A 267 -6.20 -9.18 20.42
N ASP A 268 -5.26 -9.37 21.37
CA ASP A 268 -5.06 -10.67 22.00
C ASP A 268 -6.29 -11.17 22.77
N ASN A 269 -7.03 -10.25 23.39
CA ASN A 269 -8.20 -10.56 24.21
C ASN A 269 -9.52 -10.13 23.57
N SER A 270 -9.51 -9.65 22.33
CA SER A 270 -10.70 -9.17 21.64
C SER A 270 -11.72 -10.29 21.41
N LYS A 271 -12.98 -9.95 21.49
CA LYS A 271 -14.11 -10.81 21.19
C LYS A 271 -14.87 -10.23 20.00
N ILE A 272 -15.65 -11.09 19.34
CA ILE A 272 -16.50 -10.68 18.23
C ILE A 272 -17.94 -10.47 18.72
N LEU A 273 -18.54 -9.37 18.31
CA LEU A 273 -19.92 -8.98 18.59
C LEU A 273 -20.69 -8.92 17.29
N GLN A 274 -21.96 -9.29 17.31
CA GLN A 274 -22.82 -9.18 16.14
C GLN A 274 -23.58 -7.84 16.15
N ASN A 275 -23.44 -7.05 15.08
CA ASN A 275 -24.13 -5.77 14.89
C ASN A 275 -25.46 -5.96 14.15
N ALA A 276 -25.41 -6.77 13.08
CA ALA A 276 -26.52 -7.11 12.22
C ALA A 276 -26.22 -8.40 11.45
N ASP A 277 -27.05 -8.76 10.48
CA ASP A 277 -26.74 -9.84 9.56
C ASP A 277 -25.54 -9.46 8.70
N GLU A 278 -24.58 -10.41 8.56
CA GLU A 278 -23.30 -10.21 7.88
C GLU A 278 -22.51 -8.96 8.35
N ALA A 279 -22.68 -8.56 9.60
CA ALA A 279 -21.98 -7.43 10.20
C ALA A 279 -21.59 -7.73 11.65
N TYR A 280 -20.28 -7.79 11.90
CA TYR A 280 -19.70 -8.09 13.20
C TYR A 280 -18.57 -7.12 13.51
N SER A 281 -18.40 -6.74 14.77
CA SER A 281 -17.33 -5.88 15.27
C SER A 281 -16.56 -6.53 16.40
N LEU A 282 -15.31 -6.12 16.63
CA LEU A 282 -14.58 -6.40 17.85
C LEU A 282 -15.21 -5.63 19.03
N ASP A 283 -15.02 -6.13 20.26
CA ASP A 283 -15.48 -5.50 21.49
C ASP A 283 -14.54 -4.38 21.97
N GLN A 284 -13.97 -3.65 21.01
CA GLN A 284 -13.05 -2.53 21.27
C GLN A 284 -13.07 -1.51 20.15
N GLU A 285 -13.02 -0.25 20.51
CA GLU A 285 -12.85 0.84 19.59
C GLU A 285 -11.39 1.07 19.25
N SER A 286 -11.07 1.18 17.97
CA SER A 286 -9.69 1.25 17.51
C SER A 286 -9.31 2.68 17.15
N VAL A 287 -8.26 3.19 17.78
CA VAL A 287 -7.79 4.57 17.62
C VAL A 287 -7.36 4.88 16.20
N ASP A 288 -6.67 3.95 15.56
CA ASP A 288 -6.21 4.12 14.18
C ASP A 288 -7.37 4.13 13.18
N LEU A 289 -8.37 3.26 13.35
CA LEU A 289 -9.57 3.27 12.51
C LEU A 289 -10.30 4.62 12.59
N ASN A 290 -10.53 5.12 13.79
CA ASN A 290 -11.23 6.38 14.00
C ASN A 290 -10.38 7.58 13.53
N ALA A 291 -9.06 7.52 13.64
CA ALA A 291 -8.17 8.51 13.03
C ALA A 291 -8.21 8.47 11.49
N TYR A 292 -8.26 7.29 10.89
CA TYR A 292 -8.45 7.15 9.43
C TYR A 292 -9.81 7.69 9.00
N LEU A 293 -10.89 7.38 9.71
CA LEU A 293 -12.23 7.88 9.41
C LEU A 293 -12.34 9.40 9.56
N TYR A 294 -11.66 9.97 10.56
CA TYR A 294 -11.53 11.42 10.67
C TYR A 294 -10.82 12.03 9.45
N ALA A 295 -9.68 11.48 9.07
CA ALA A 295 -8.96 11.93 7.88
C ALA A 295 -9.80 11.76 6.59
N GLU A 296 -10.53 10.64 6.44
CA GLU A 296 -11.46 10.41 5.33
C GLU A 296 -12.51 11.51 5.22
N LYS A 297 -13.11 11.97 6.34
CA LYS A 297 -14.06 13.08 6.34
C LYS A 297 -13.43 14.36 5.77
N LEU A 298 -12.19 14.67 6.17
CA LEU A 298 -11.50 15.86 5.66
C LEU A 298 -11.16 15.74 4.16
N TYR A 299 -10.77 14.54 3.70
CA TYR A 299 -10.52 14.30 2.28
C TYR A 299 -11.82 14.32 1.47
N LEU A 300 -12.92 13.78 1.98
CA LEU A 300 -14.23 13.87 1.36
C LEU A 300 -14.71 15.33 1.28
N SER A 301 -14.50 16.14 2.33
CA SER A 301 -14.77 17.59 2.28
C SER A 301 -13.96 18.27 1.18
N THR A 302 -12.66 17.92 1.06
CA THR A 302 -11.78 18.47 0.01
C THR A 302 -12.32 18.15 -1.39
N LEU A 303 -12.73 16.92 -1.63
CA LEU A 303 -13.32 16.49 -2.91
C LEU A 303 -14.69 17.15 -3.16
N ALA A 304 -15.53 17.25 -2.13
CA ALA A 304 -16.82 17.93 -2.21
C ALA A 304 -16.67 19.41 -2.61
N LYS A 305 -15.69 20.11 -2.02
CA LYS A 305 -15.36 21.51 -2.42
C LYS A 305 -14.94 21.58 -3.88
N ALA A 306 -14.06 20.68 -4.32
CA ALA A 306 -13.61 20.65 -5.70
C ALA A 306 -14.73 20.37 -6.70
N LEU A 307 -15.73 19.58 -6.29
CA LEU A 307 -16.93 19.24 -7.06
C LEU A 307 -18.09 20.24 -6.88
N GLN A 308 -17.89 21.31 -6.13
CA GLN A 308 -18.89 22.34 -5.85
C GLN A 308 -20.12 21.85 -5.08
N PHE A 309 -19.91 20.94 -4.10
CA PHE A 309 -20.92 20.46 -3.14
C PHE A 309 -20.65 21.08 -1.74
N PRO A 310 -20.92 22.38 -1.51
CA PRO A 310 -20.51 23.08 -0.29
C PRO A 310 -21.24 22.58 0.97
N GLU A 311 -22.47 22.12 0.84
CA GLU A 311 -23.24 21.58 1.97
C GLU A 311 -22.64 20.26 2.47
N GLU A 312 -22.26 19.36 1.56
CA GLU A 312 -21.59 18.11 1.91
C GLU A 312 -20.20 18.38 2.52
N ALA A 313 -19.46 19.31 1.95
CA ALA A 313 -18.15 19.71 2.49
C ALA A 313 -18.28 20.20 3.94
N THR A 314 -19.24 21.10 4.21
CA THR A 314 -19.51 21.63 5.55
C THR A 314 -19.97 20.53 6.52
N ARG A 315 -20.78 19.58 6.06
CA ARG A 315 -21.20 18.43 6.85
C ARG A 315 -20.00 17.60 7.32
N TYR A 316 -19.13 17.20 6.39
CA TYR A 316 -17.94 16.41 6.73
C TYR A 316 -16.99 17.14 7.68
N GLU A 317 -16.82 18.46 7.54
CA GLU A 317 -16.00 19.25 8.45
C GLU A 317 -16.57 19.24 9.88
N LYS A 318 -17.89 19.46 10.01
CA LYS A 318 -18.54 19.42 11.33
C LYS A 318 -18.46 18.04 11.99
N GLU A 319 -18.78 17.00 11.24
CA GLU A 319 -18.66 15.61 11.73
C GLU A 319 -17.19 15.28 12.08
N GLY A 320 -16.23 15.79 11.32
CA GLY A 320 -14.81 15.65 11.59
C GLY A 320 -14.41 16.31 12.90
N GLU A 321 -14.83 17.53 13.17
CA GLU A 321 -14.51 18.22 14.44
C GLU A 321 -15.08 17.48 15.66
N VAL A 322 -16.28 16.90 15.57
CA VAL A 322 -16.84 16.07 16.63
C VAL A 322 -15.98 14.83 16.88
N LEU A 323 -15.64 14.09 15.80
CA LEU A 323 -14.82 12.89 15.89
C LEU A 323 -13.41 13.19 16.42
N LYS A 324 -12.80 14.29 15.99
CA LYS A 324 -11.51 14.77 16.50
C LYS A 324 -11.54 14.98 18.01
N GLY A 325 -12.57 15.66 18.52
CA GLY A 325 -12.73 15.88 19.96
C GLY A 325 -12.80 14.56 20.74
N ARG A 326 -13.50 13.57 20.19
CA ARG A 326 -13.58 12.23 20.78
C ARG A 326 -12.23 11.51 20.75
N ILE A 327 -11.50 11.56 19.64
CA ILE A 327 -10.14 10.97 19.54
C ILE A 327 -9.24 11.56 20.62
N GLN A 328 -9.27 12.87 20.80
CA GLN A 328 -8.43 13.56 21.80
C GLN A 328 -8.77 13.22 23.24
N SER A 329 -10.04 13.00 23.55
CA SER A 329 -10.51 12.77 24.93
C SER A 329 -10.54 11.31 25.34
N GLN A 330 -10.94 10.42 24.43
CA GLN A 330 -11.17 9.00 24.76
C GLN A 330 -9.92 8.15 24.62
N PHE A 331 -9.19 8.28 23.51
CA PHE A 331 -8.07 7.38 23.20
C PHE A 331 -6.73 7.82 23.79
N TYR A 332 -6.61 9.05 24.30
CA TYR A 332 -5.34 9.58 24.81
C TYR A 332 -5.13 9.31 26.29
N ASP A 333 -4.11 8.53 26.61
CA ASP A 333 -3.64 8.32 27.99
C ASP A 333 -2.58 9.38 28.34
N SER A 334 -2.96 10.37 29.12
CA SER A 334 -2.07 11.45 29.56
C SER A 334 -0.94 11.00 30.50
N VAL A 335 -1.08 9.85 31.13
CA VAL A 335 -0.05 9.28 32.03
C VAL A 335 1.12 8.73 31.21
N ASN A 336 0.82 8.01 30.12
CA ASN A 336 1.83 7.42 29.25
C ASN A 336 2.19 8.32 28.05
N GLY A 337 1.40 9.38 27.77
CA GLY A 337 1.60 10.23 26.61
C GLY A 337 1.43 9.48 25.30
N TRP A 338 0.40 8.64 25.21
CA TRP A 338 0.18 7.75 24.07
C TRP A 338 -1.31 7.57 23.77
N PHE A 339 -1.65 7.29 22.51
CA PHE A 339 -3.00 6.90 22.10
C PHE A 339 -3.14 5.38 22.09
N TYR A 340 -4.22 4.87 22.68
CA TYR A 340 -4.55 3.46 22.75
C TYR A 340 -5.98 3.21 22.29
N ASP A 341 -6.27 1.99 21.88
CA ASP A 341 -7.65 1.51 21.76
C ASP A 341 -8.34 1.53 23.13
N THR A 342 -9.67 1.56 23.12
CA THR A 342 -10.48 1.47 24.34
C THR A 342 -11.51 0.34 24.23
N ASN A 343 -12.08 -0.07 25.37
CA ASN A 343 -13.32 -0.82 25.36
C ASN A 343 -14.46 0.06 24.82
N LEU A 344 -15.62 -0.51 24.53
CA LEU A 344 -16.77 0.20 23.95
C LEU A 344 -17.28 1.34 24.85
N GLU A 345 -17.21 1.16 26.18
CA GLU A 345 -17.59 2.20 27.14
C GLU A 345 -16.62 3.38 27.20
N GLY A 346 -15.44 3.27 26.53
CA GLY A 346 -14.42 4.33 26.47
C GLY A 346 -13.69 4.62 27.79
N ASP A 347 -13.88 3.81 28.82
CA ASP A 347 -13.34 4.05 30.18
C ASP A 347 -12.09 3.24 30.50
N LYS A 348 -11.67 2.33 29.62
CA LYS A 348 -10.52 1.44 29.82
C LYS A 348 -9.64 1.35 28.58
N PHE A 349 -8.36 1.73 28.73
CA PHE A 349 -7.38 1.58 27.66
C PHE A 349 -6.96 0.11 27.43
N ILE A 350 -6.84 -0.27 26.16
CA ILE A 350 -6.26 -1.52 25.70
C ILE A 350 -4.82 -1.23 25.26
N LYS A 351 -3.90 -1.37 26.21
CA LYS A 351 -2.51 -0.96 26.03
C LYS A 351 -1.72 -1.97 25.21
N GLY A 352 -1.34 -1.57 24.00
CA GLY A 352 -0.52 -2.36 23.10
C GLY A 352 0.79 -1.70 22.69
N GLU A 353 0.95 -0.40 22.95
CA GLU A 353 2.11 0.44 22.58
C GLU A 353 2.65 0.12 21.19
N GLY A 354 1.79 0.21 20.19
CA GLY A 354 2.08 -0.08 18.81
C GLY A 354 1.92 1.14 17.89
N SER A 355 2.10 0.90 16.60
CA SER A 355 2.02 1.94 15.57
C SER A 355 0.65 2.61 15.43
N GLU A 356 -0.41 1.99 15.92
CA GLU A 356 -1.75 2.58 16.00
C GLU A 356 -1.75 3.91 16.74
N GLY A 357 -0.88 4.05 17.77
CA GLY A 357 -0.85 5.22 18.65
C GLY A 357 -0.38 6.51 17.98
N TRP A 358 0.35 6.49 16.86
CA TRP A 358 0.72 7.71 16.13
C TRP A 358 -0.17 8.02 14.93
N THR A 359 -1.18 7.19 14.65
CA THR A 359 -2.09 7.43 13.53
C THR A 359 -2.92 8.70 13.76
N ALA A 360 -3.25 9.03 15.02
CA ALA A 360 -3.88 10.29 15.38
C ALA A 360 -3.05 11.53 14.98
N LEU A 361 -1.71 11.43 15.02
CA LEU A 361 -0.81 12.49 14.56
C LEU A 361 -0.83 12.59 13.03
N TRP A 362 -0.78 11.47 12.34
CA TRP A 362 -0.87 11.47 10.88
C TRP A 362 -2.17 12.10 10.38
N ALA A 363 -3.26 11.82 11.04
CA ALA A 363 -4.57 12.37 10.73
C ALA A 363 -4.75 13.86 11.13
N ASN A 364 -3.82 14.49 11.86
CA ASN A 364 -3.97 15.79 12.50
C ASN A 364 -5.10 15.85 13.56
N ALA A 365 -5.37 14.72 14.20
CA ALA A 365 -6.43 14.62 15.20
C ALA A 365 -5.98 14.95 16.63
N ALA A 366 -4.68 14.90 16.94
CA ALA A 366 -4.12 15.21 18.25
C ALA A 366 -4.08 16.73 18.53
N THR A 367 -3.96 17.12 19.81
CA THR A 367 -3.52 18.49 20.16
C THR A 367 -2.01 18.61 20.00
N GLN A 368 -1.46 19.83 20.06
CA GLN A 368 -0.01 20.05 19.97
C GLN A 368 0.73 19.35 21.14
N GLU A 369 0.18 19.45 22.35
CA GLU A 369 0.73 18.83 23.57
C GLU A 369 0.70 17.31 23.50
N GLN A 370 -0.40 16.74 23.01
CA GLN A 370 -0.52 15.30 22.81
C GLN A 370 0.49 14.81 21.77
N ALA A 371 0.61 15.53 20.64
CA ALA A 371 1.56 15.20 19.58
C ALA A 371 3.02 15.28 20.07
N GLU A 372 3.35 16.25 20.92
CA GLU A 372 4.68 16.35 21.51
C GLU A 372 4.98 15.17 22.44
N ALA A 373 4.04 14.77 23.27
CA ALA A 373 4.20 13.60 24.15
C ALA A 373 4.39 12.30 23.37
N VAL A 374 3.56 12.08 22.33
CA VAL A 374 3.68 10.91 21.45
C VAL A 374 5.03 10.94 20.71
N LYS A 375 5.43 12.09 20.13
CA LYS A 375 6.73 12.26 19.49
C LYS A 375 7.90 11.94 20.43
N ASN A 376 7.83 12.34 21.71
CA ASN A 376 8.86 12.03 22.67
C ASN A 376 9.01 10.52 22.92
N ASN A 377 7.89 9.78 22.98
CA ASN A 377 7.90 8.32 23.02
C ASN A 377 8.46 7.71 21.73
N MET A 378 8.04 8.22 20.57
CA MET A 378 8.52 7.75 19.26
C MET A 378 10.03 7.95 19.08
N MET A 379 10.58 9.05 19.58
CA MET A 379 12.01 9.38 19.49
C MET A 379 12.86 8.78 20.62
N ASN A 380 12.25 8.01 21.53
CA ASN A 380 12.98 7.31 22.59
C ASN A 380 13.67 6.05 22.03
N PRO A 381 15.02 5.92 22.13
CA PRO A 381 15.76 4.77 21.62
C PRO A 381 15.44 3.44 22.34
N GLU A 382 14.94 3.49 23.57
CA GLU A 382 14.51 2.30 24.32
C GLU A 382 13.13 1.80 23.84
N LYS A 383 12.35 2.67 23.15
CA LYS A 383 10.99 2.35 22.69
C LYS A 383 10.93 2.19 21.17
N PHE A 384 10.84 3.29 20.43
CA PHE A 384 10.58 3.25 18.98
C PHE A 384 11.72 3.80 18.12
N TYR A 385 12.70 4.52 18.68
CA TYR A 385 13.80 5.08 17.92
C TYR A 385 14.99 4.13 17.83
N THR A 386 14.73 2.92 17.38
CA THR A 386 15.72 1.85 17.20
C THR A 386 16.58 2.06 15.92
N LYS A 387 17.36 1.08 15.51
CA LYS A 387 18.18 1.17 14.30
C LYS A 387 17.37 1.37 13.02
N VAL A 388 16.20 0.72 12.88
CA VAL A 388 15.19 1.05 11.90
C VAL A 388 13.98 1.56 12.66
N PRO A 389 13.86 2.88 12.87
CA PRO A 389 12.91 3.44 13.82
C PRO A 389 11.46 3.31 13.37
N PHE A 390 10.55 3.47 14.36
CA PHE A 390 9.10 3.44 14.18
C PHE A 390 8.59 2.04 13.77
N GLN A 391 9.10 1.03 14.46
CA GLN A 391 8.60 -0.34 14.36
C GLN A 391 7.21 -0.47 15.01
N THR A 392 6.53 -1.58 14.71
CA THR A 392 5.10 -1.78 15.05
C THR A 392 4.79 -2.08 16.51
N MET A 393 5.77 -2.20 17.38
CA MET A 393 5.62 -2.36 18.82
C MET A 393 6.82 -1.75 19.55
N SER A 394 6.59 -1.16 20.71
CA SER A 394 7.65 -0.62 21.55
C SER A 394 8.69 -1.69 21.91
N ALA A 395 9.98 -1.35 21.83
CA ALA A 395 11.07 -2.31 22.04
C ALA A 395 11.23 -2.74 23.50
N ASP A 396 10.72 -1.95 24.44
CA ASP A 396 10.70 -2.26 25.89
C ASP A 396 9.49 -3.11 26.31
N HIS A 397 8.57 -3.41 25.39
CA HIS A 397 7.41 -4.24 25.71
C HIS A 397 7.81 -5.72 25.84
N GLU A 398 7.30 -6.42 26.87
CA GLU A 398 7.64 -7.82 27.18
C GLU A 398 7.40 -8.83 26.05
N LYS A 399 6.41 -8.54 25.18
CA LYS A 399 6.05 -9.38 24.01
C LYS A 399 6.69 -8.89 22.71
N PHE A 400 7.64 -7.94 22.77
CA PHE A 400 8.36 -7.48 21.60
C PHE A 400 9.14 -8.64 20.93
N ASN A 401 8.84 -8.89 19.65
CA ASN A 401 9.47 -9.95 18.89
C ASN A 401 9.93 -9.44 17.51
N PRO A 402 11.12 -8.86 17.44
CA PRO A 402 11.60 -8.15 16.24
C PRO A 402 11.90 -9.05 15.03
N LEU A 403 11.95 -10.38 15.22
CA LEU A 403 12.27 -11.33 14.15
C LEU A 403 11.03 -12.05 13.60
N LYS A 404 10.15 -12.51 14.49
CA LYS A 404 9.00 -13.36 14.12
C LYS A 404 7.65 -12.78 14.56
N GLY A 405 7.66 -11.57 15.13
CA GLY A 405 6.46 -10.94 15.67
C GLY A 405 5.45 -10.51 14.62
N TYR A 406 5.85 -10.35 13.36
CA TYR A 406 5.08 -9.82 12.25
C TYR A 406 4.60 -8.38 12.54
N TRP A 407 3.46 -8.18 13.21
CA TRP A 407 2.99 -6.87 13.71
C TRP A 407 3.35 -6.60 15.18
N ARG A 408 4.24 -7.41 15.79
CA ARG A 408 4.71 -7.29 17.18
C ARG A 408 6.20 -7.02 17.25
N GLY A 409 6.70 -6.09 16.46
CA GLY A 409 8.11 -5.70 16.55
C GLY A 409 8.80 -5.34 15.25
N PRO A 410 8.68 -6.09 14.12
CA PRO A 410 9.27 -5.68 12.85
C PRO A 410 8.89 -4.26 12.46
N ASN A 411 9.82 -3.56 11.78
CA ASN A 411 9.53 -2.29 11.16
C ASN A 411 8.82 -2.52 9.82
N TRP A 412 7.66 -1.92 9.66
CA TRP A 412 6.91 -1.83 8.42
C TRP A 412 6.99 -0.40 7.88
N LEU A 413 7.48 -0.24 6.65
CA LEU A 413 7.78 1.10 6.12
C LEU A 413 6.55 1.98 5.92
N ASP A 414 5.36 1.40 5.80
CA ASP A 414 4.10 2.14 5.77
C ASP A 414 3.79 2.77 7.12
N GLN A 415 3.90 2.00 8.21
CA GLN A 415 3.67 2.51 9.56
C GLN A 415 4.74 3.53 9.96
N ALA A 416 5.99 3.27 9.58
CA ALA A 416 7.06 4.24 9.78
C ALA A 416 6.82 5.55 9.01
N TYR A 417 6.29 5.48 7.78
CA TYR A 417 5.86 6.66 7.02
C TYR A 417 4.76 7.44 7.74
N PHE A 418 3.72 6.76 8.22
CA PHE A 418 2.66 7.42 9.00
C PHE A 418 3.21 8.09 10.24
N GLY A 419 4.16 7.46 10.94
CA GLY A 419 4.85 8.08 12.08
C GLY A 419 5.65 9.32 11.69
N VAL A 420 6.49 9.24 10.64
CA VAL A 420 7.28 10.38 10.14
C VAL A 420 6.38 11.54 9.70
N LYS A 421 5.31 11.23 8.94
CA LYS A 421 4.35 12.24 8.49
C LYS A 421 3.58 12.83 9.67
N GLY A 422 3.21 12.00 10.65
CA GLY A 422 2.53 12.42 11.86
C GLY A 422 3.31 13.48 12.63
N ILE A 423 4.56 13.22 12.99
CA ILE A 423 5.37 14.21 13.71
C ILE A 423 5.65 15.46 12.87
N ARG A 424 5.80 15.34 11.55
CA ARG A 424 5.96 16.48 10.64
C ARG A 424 4.73 17.38 10.60
N ASN A 425 3.53 16.82 10.67
CA ASN A 425 2.28 17.58 10.68
C ASN A 425 2.17 18.56 11.86
N TYR A 426 2.91 18.31 12.94
CA TYR A 426 2.98 19.16 14.14
C TYR A 426 4.27 20.01 14.20
N GLY A 427 4.99 20.14 13.10
CA GLY A 427 6.16 21.03 12.99
C GLY A 427 7.49 20.40 13.43
N PHE A 428 7.53 19.14 13.86
CA PHE A 428 8.76 18.43 14.26
C PHE A 428 9.55 17.96 13.02
N ASN A 429 9.97 18.93 12.19
CA ASN A 429 10.56 18.65 10.89
C ASN A 429 11.96 18.03 10.99
N GLU A 430 12.76 18.46 11.96
CA GLU A 430 14.11 17.93 12.16
C GLU A 430 14.07 16.45 12.61
N GLU A 431 13.18 16.12 13.54
CA GLU A 431 12.98 14.74 14.00
C GLU A 431 12.45 13.85 12.88
N ALA A 432 11.53 14.36 12.06
CA ALA A 432 11.00 13.66 10.90
C ALA A 432 12.09 13.39 9.84
N ASP A 433 12.97 14.34 9.57
CA ASP A 433 14.09 14.15 8.64
C ASP A 433 15.14 13.18 9.22
N LYS A 434 15.49 13.31 10.50
CA LYS A 434 16.37 12.35 11.20
C LYS A 434 15.82 10.93 11.15
N ALA A 435 14.53 10.76 11.44
CA ALA A 435 13.87 9.45 11.38
C ALA A 435 13.87 8.90 9.95
N THR A 436 13.56 9.72 8.94
CA THR A 436 13.61 9.31 7.53
C THR A 436 14.99 8.80 7.12
N ILE A 437 16.04 9.56 7.44
CA ILE A 437 17.43 9.16 7.14
C ILE A 437 17.75 7.84 7.85
N GLN A 438 17.42 7.73 9.13
CA GLN A 438 17.72 6.53 9.91
C GLN A 438 16.95 5.30 9.41
N ILE A 439 15.69 5.43 8.99
CA ILE A 439 14.93 4.36 8.34
C ILE A 439 15.68 3.87 7.08
N LEU A 440 16.04 4.78 6.18
CA LEU A 440 16.68 4.43 4.91
C LEU A 440 18.07 3.83 5.07
N VAL A 441 18.86 4.34 6.03
CA VAL A 441 20.21 3.83 6.35
C VAL A 441 20.13 2.53 7.14
N GLY A 442 19.23 2.46 8.12
CA GLY A 442 19.07 1.33 9.02
C GLY A 442 18.53 0.08 8.33
N ALA A 443 17.58 0.24 7.42
CA ALA A 443 17.00 -0.86 6.64
C ALA A 443 18.00 -1.39 5.60
N LYS A 444 18.69 -2.46 5.94
CA LYS A 444 19.75 -3.04 5.12
C LYS A 444 19.25 -3.40 3.72
N GLY A 445 19.95 -2.89 2.74
CA GLY A 445 19.64 -3.11 1.33
C GLY A 445 18.79 -2.02 0.69
N VAL A 446 18.16 -1.12 1.43
CA VAL A 446 17.43 0.02 0.85
C VAL A 446 18.39 0.93 0.08
N LEU A 447 19.44 1.44 0.72
CA LEU A 447 20.47 2.27 0.06
C LEU A 447 21.46 1.45 -0.78
N GLY A 448 21.61 0.14 -0.52
CA GLY A 448 22.60 -0.72 -1.16
C GLY A 448 22.20 -1.15 -2.58
N LYS A 449 23.22 -1.37 -3.44
CA LYS A 449 23.03 -2.01 -4.75
C LYS A 449 22.87 -3.53 -4.59
N GLY A 450 22.08 -4.17 -5.46
CA GLY A 450 21.97 -5.62 -5.55
C GLY A 450 21.16 -6.33 -4.44
N LYS A 451 20.47 -5.59 -3.58
CA LYS A 451 19.52 -6.16 -2.61
C LYS A 451 18.13 -5.62 -2.87
N SER A 452 17.11 -6.47 -2.69
CA SER A 452 15.71 -6.12 -2.87
C SER A 452 15.17 -5.28 -1.71
N ILE A 453 14.15 -4.46 -1.98
CA ILE A 453 13.30 -3.84 -0.95
C ILE A 453 12.43 -4.95 -0.37
N ARG A 454 12.39 -5.04 0.98
CA ARG A 454 11.72 -6.13 1.70
C ARG A 454 10.33 -5.70 2.21
N GLU A 455 9.54 -6.68 2.57
CA GLU A 455 8.22 -6.51 3.16
C GLU A 455 8.31 -5.71 4.46
N ASN A 456 9.19 -6.14 5.35
CA ASN A 456 9.50 -5.46 6.61
C ASN A 456 10.98 -5.67 7.00
N TYR A 457 11.39 -5.04 8.08
CA TYR A 457 12.77 -5.03 8.54
C TYR A 457 12.88 -5.31 10.03
N HIS A 458 13.94 -6.02 10.42
CA HIS A 458 14.27 -6.21 11.82
C HIS A 458 14.74 -4.88 12.44
N PRO A 459 14.03 -4.30 13.41
CA PRO A 459 14.28 -2.94 13.89
C PRO A 459 15.65 -2.75 14.54
N LEU A 460 16.22 -3.79 15.18
CA LEU A 460 17.48 -3.69 15.88
C LEU A 460 18.70 -4.01 15.00
N THR A 461 18.57 -4.91 14.00
CA THR A 461 19.68 -5.32 13.15
C THR A 461 19.64 -4.71 11.76
N GLY A 462 18.46 -4.29 11.31
CA GLY A 462 18.20 -3.78 9.97
C GLY A 462 18.03 -4.86 8.89
N GLU A 463 18.12 -6.14 9.23
CA GLU A 463 17.93 -7.21 8.23
C GLU A 463 16.51 -7.17 7.65
N GLY A 464 16.47 -7.36 6.32
CA GLY A 464 15.18 -7.48 5.62
C GLY A 464 14.52 -8.82 5.92
N LEU A 465 13.21 -8.79 6.19
CA LEU A 465 12.40 -9.94 6.57
C LEU A 465 11.33 -10.21 5.49
N ASN A 466 10.80 -11.42 5.50
CA ASN A 466 9.68 -11.90 4.69
C ASN A 466 9.86 -11.68 3.17
N ALA A 467 8.83 -11.17 2.47
CA ALA A 467 8.85 -11.09 1.01
C ALA A 467 9.88 -10.10 0.44
N GLU A 468 10.44 -10.47 -0.70
CA GLU A 468 11.33 -9.61 -1.48
C GLU A 468 10.56 -8.76 -2.49
N ASN A 469 11.18 -7.67 -2.96
CA ASN A 469 10.59 -6.76 -3.96
C ASN A 469 9.19 -6.31 -3.59
N PHE A 470 9.02 -5.82 -2.37
CA PHE A 470 7.72 -5.50 -1.82
C PHE A 470 7.25 -4.10 -2.25
N SER A 471 6.12 -4.04 -2.95
CA SER A 471 5.68 -2.82 -3.63
C SER A 471 5.23 -1.72 -2.67
N TRP A 472 4.51 -2.04 -1.59
CA TRP A 472 4.11 -0.99 -0.68
C TRP A 472 5.33 -0.35 0.02
N SER A 473 6.34 -1.15 0.40
CA SER A 473 7.58 -0.59 0.96
C SER A 473 8.28 0.35 -0.03
N ALA A 474 8.29 -0.02 -1.32
CA ALA A 474 8.83 0.83 -2.38
C ALA A 474 8.01 2.13 -2.55
N ALA A 475 6.67 2.06 -2.48
CA ALA A 475 5.80 3.23 -2.53
C ALA A 475 6.08 4.20 -1.36
N HIS A 476 6.23 3.67 -0.14
CA HIS A 476 6.50 4.50 1.04
C HIS A 476 7.91 5.10 1.03
N ILE A 477 8.92 4.42 0.46
CA ILE A 477 10.23 5.04 0.22
C ILE A 477 10.09 6.26 -0.71
N ILE A 478 9.28 6.16 -1.76
CA ILE A 478 9.00 7.32 -2.63
C ILE A 478 8.37 8.44 -1.79
N MET A 479 7.29 8.15 -1.07
CA MET A 479 6.58 9.15 -0.26
C MET A 479 7.45 9.78 0.84
N LEU A 480 8.35 9.02 1.48
CA LEU A 480 9.29 9.56 2.48
C LEU A 480 10.22 10.62 1.88
N LEU A 481 10.61 10.47 0.62
CA LEU A 481 11.58 11.33 -0.06
C LEU A 481 10.94 12.49 -0.83
N MET A 482 9.62 12.46 -1.08
CA MET A 482 8.93 13.49 -1.87
C MET A 482 8.36 14.61 -1.00
N ASN A 483 8.27 15.81 -1.59
CA ASN A 483 7.44 16.89 -1.05
C ASN A 483 5.95 16.50 -1.22
N ASP A 484 5.21 16.50 -0.11
CA ASP A 484 3.76 16.32 -0.07
C ASP A 484 3.04 17.66 -0.08
#